data_91186aff7e9b9b4445eb6ce6fb908e49
#
_entry.id   91186aff7e9b9b4445eb6ce6fb908e49
#
_cell.length_a   1.000
_cell.length_b   1.000
_cell.length_c   1.000
_cell.angle_alpha   90.00
_cell.angle_beta   90.00
_cell.angle_gamma   90.00
#
_symmetry.space_group_name_H-M   'P 1'
#
loop_
_entity.id
_entity.type
_entity.pdbx_description
1 polymer ?
#
loop_
_entity_poly.entity_id
_entity_poly.type
_entity_poly.pdbx_seq_one_letter_code
_entity_poly.pdbx_strand_id
1 'polypeptide(L)'
;MNEETAAEAANPDTTTDITALGHEVFQIDTRMAGYEGITAGYLIRGGRPCLVETGTAPSAPVVRDALARLGIGAGDLATVVVTHIHLDHAGGAGDIAAMFPAAEIVVHQRGARHLADPSRLMAGARLVYGDALDRLFGVLAPVPADRIVALDDTGTIDLGGGRRLDSHYSPGHAKHHVGLIDSDSGDLYTGDAAGVYVPETADLRPATPPPDFDLDTALGSLRTFAALQPSRLLFSHYGPVSEVTETLDRSAEEIQVWVEQTRQARAAGLDLDHAVAMVRERTNARYAALRPDAEPGLAARLERISGTSLNVAGIMDWLDKTQ
;
A
#
# COMPACT_ATOMS: atom_id res chain seq x y z
N MET A 1 0.65 -35.46 -16.53
CA MET A 1 -0.81 -35.26 -16.61
C MET A 1 -1.06 -33.94 -15.92
N ASN A 2 -1.38 -32.94 -16.73
CA ASN A 2 -1.60 -31.56 -16.30
C ASN A 2 -2.97 -31.47 -15.64
N GLU A 3 -3.03 -31.11 -14.37
CA GLU A 3 -4.25 -30.56 -13.77
C GLU A 3 -4.21 -29.05 -13.91
N GLU A 4 -4.86 -28.57 -14.94
CA GLU A 4 -5.32 -27.21 -15.12
C GLU A 4 -6.33 -26.89 -14.01
N THR A 5 -5.92 -26.14 -12.99
CA THR A 5 -6.87 -25.54 -12.07
C THR A 5 -7.64 -24.46 -12.82
N ALA A 6 -8.88 -24.78 -13.14
CA ALA A 6 -9.85 -23.88 -13.74
C ALA A 6 -9.93 -22.58 -12.94
N ALA A 7 -9.68 -21.47 -13.63
CA ALA A 7 -9.97 -20.14 -13.11
C ALA A 7 -11.49 -20.04 -12.96
N GLU A 8 -11.97 -19.98 -11.73
CA GLU A 8 -13.35 -19.66 -11.41
C GLU A 8 -13.62 -18.22 -11.88
N ALA A 9 -14.46 -18.10 -12.89
CA ALA A 9 -14.84 -16.82 -13.46
C ALA A 9 -15.54 -15.99 -12.39
N ALA A 10 -14.98 -14.79 -12.11
CA ALA A 10 -15.57 -13.84 -11.18
C ALA A 10 -17.02 -13.53 -11.57
N ASN A 11 -17.92 -13.68 -10.60
CA ASN A 11 -19.34 -13.35 -10.74
C ASN A 11 -19.48 -11.82 -10.89
N PRO A 12 -20.18 -11.27 -11.91
CA PRO A 12 -20.29 -9.82 -12.15
C PRO A 12 -21.19 -9.06 -11.16
N ASP A 13 -21.72 -9.70 -10.12
CA ASP A 13 -22.57 -9.06 -9.11
C ASP A 13 -21.80 -8.75 -7.80
N THR A 14 -20.55 -8.28 -7.94
CA THR A 14 -19.71 -7.91 -6.80
C THR A 14 -20.06 -6.51 -6.31
N THR A 15 -20.87 -6.44 -5.26
CA THR A 15 -20.97 -5.22 -4.43
C THR A 15 -19.58 -4.85 -3.96
N THR A 16 -19.08 -3.66 -4.37
CA THR A 16 -17.84 -3.10 -3.86
C THR A 16 -17.98 -2.95 -2.36
N ASP A 17 -17.11 -3.60 -1.58
CA ASP A 17 -17.18 -3.51 -0.13
C ASP A 17 -16.72 -2.13 0.31
N ILE A 18 -17.68 -1.36 0.84
CA ILE A 18 -17.47 -0.03 1.39
C ILE A 18 -17.76 -0.12 2.88
N THR A 19 -16.80 0.28 3.69
CA THR A 19 -16.95 0.33 5.14
C THR A 19 -16.87 1.76 5.64
N ALA A 20 -17.93 2.25 6.32
CA ALA A 20 -17.90 3.55 6.96
C ALA A 20 -17.08 3.48 8.25
N LEU A 21 -16.09 4.38 8.39
CA LEU A 21 -15.17 4.41 9.53
C LEU A 21 -15.47 5.54 10.53
N GLY A 22 -16.53 6.31 10.30
CA GLY A 22 -16.83 7.55 11.03
C GLY A 22 -16.15 8.77 10.42
N HIS A 23 -16.42 9.96 10.95
CA HIS A 23 -15.82 11.22 10.48
C HIS A 23 -15.88 11.43 8.95
N GLU A 24 -16.93 10.94 8.29
CA GLU A 24 -17.07 10.98 6.82
C GLU A 24 -15.89 10.27 6.08
N VAL A 25 -15.25 9.29 6.72
CA VAL A 25 -14.22 8.43 6.13
C VAL A 25 -14.82 7.08 5.75
N PHE A 26 -14.55 6.63 4.53
CA PHE A 26 -15.04 5.38 3.96
C PHE A 26 -13.87 4.59 3.39
N GLN A 27 -13.67 3.37 3.88
CA GLN A 27 -12.74 2.41 3.30
C GLN A 27 -13.39 1.78 2.07
N ILE A 28 -12.63 1.62 1.00
CA ILE A 28 -13.04 1.02 -0.26
C ILE A 28 -12.07 -0.11 -0.57
N ASP A 29 -12.57 -1.35 -0.72
CA ASP A 29 -11.75 -2.43 -1.27
C ASP A 29 -11.51 -2.18 -2.76
N THR A 30 -10.25 -2.03 -3.16
CA THR A 30 -9.89 -1.73 -4.54
C THR A 30 -9.86 -2.96 -5.45
N ARG A 31 -10.08 -4.15 -4.90
CA ARG A 31 -10.16 -5.44 -5.63
C ARG A 31 -8.94 -5.71 -6.50
N MET A 32 -7.73 -5.51 -5.97
CA MET A 32 -6.50 -5.78 -6.71
C MET A 32 -6.50 -7.19 -7.31
N ALA A 33 -6.29 -7.27 -8.62
CA ALA A 33 -6.32 -8.51 -9.41
C ALA A 33 -7.60 -9.36 -9.19
N GLY A 34 -8.73 -8.72 -8.79
CA GLY A 34 -10.02 -9.35 -8.51
C GLY A 34 -10.14 -9.96 -7.11
N TYR A 35 -9.12 -9.84 -6.25
CA TYR A 35 -9.15 -10.37 -4.89
C TYR A 35 -9.65 -9.33 -3.88
N GLU A 36 -10.40 -9.80 -2.89
CA GLU A 36 -10.85 -9.02 -1.73
C GLU A 36 -9.76 -8.93 -0.66
N GLY A 37 -9.77 -7.83 0.11
CA GLY A 37 -8.90 -7.66 1.28
C GLY A 37 -7.40 -7.61 0.97
N ILE A 38 -7.03 -7.13 -0.22
CA ILE A 38 -5.62 -6.98 -0.63
C ILE A 38 -5.18 -5.52 -0.51
N THR A 39 -5.90 -4.60 -1.17
CA THR A 39 -5.60 -3.16 -1.11
C THR A 39 -6.87 -2.36 -0.81
N ALA A 40 -6.74 -1.36 0.06
CA ALA A 40 -7.79 -0.44 0.45
C ALA A 40 -7.45 0.98 -0.01
N GLY A 41 -8.43 1.65 -0.64
CA GLY A 41 -8.46 3.09 -0.79
C GLY A 41 -9.40 3.70 0.25
N TYR A 42 -9.29 5.00 0.47
CA TYR A 42 -10.11 5.69 1.46
C TYR A 42 -10.69 6.98 0.88
N LEU A 43 -12.01 7.12 0.92
CA LEU A 43 -12.67 8.39 0.63
C LEU A 43 -12.84 9.18 1.93
N ILE A 44 -12.38 10.42 1.94
CA ILE A 44 -12.71 11.42 2.94
C ILE A 44 -13.74 12.35 2.31
N ARG A 45 -15.01 12.20 2.73
CA ARG A 45 -16.13 12.97 2.20
C ARG A 45 -16.32 14.22 3.05
N GLY A 46 -15.58 15.28 2.72
CA GLY A 46 -15.63 16.59 3.36
C GLY A 46 -16.12 17.68 2.42
N GLY A 47 -15.83 18.93 2.75
CA GLY A 47 -16.12 20.07 1.89
C GLY A 47 -15.39 20.04 0.55
N ARG A 48 -14.24 19.36 0.49
CA ARG A 48 -13.46 19.03 -0.70
C ARG A 48 -13.16 17.52 -0.64
N PRO A 49 -13.98 16.65 -1.28
CA PRO A 49 -13.79 15.21 -1.22
C PRO A 49 -12.40 14.79 -1.70
N CYS A 50 -11.76 13.92 -0.92
CA CYS A 50 -10.41 13.45 -1.17
C CYS A 50 -10.38 11.91 -1.18
N LEU A 51 -9.77 11.33 -2.20
CA LEU A 51 -9.47 9.91 -2.28
C LEU A 51 -8.01 9.70 -1.88
N VAL A 52 -7.76 8.85 -0.89
CA VAL A 52 -6.44 8.35 -0.53
C VAL A 52 -6.27 6.97 -1.15
N GLU A 53 -5.25 6.76 -1.95
CA GLU A 53 -4.94 5.59 -2.77
C GLU A 53 -5.94 5.31 -3.91
N THR A 54 -5.42 4.85 -5.03
CA THR A 54 -6.21 4.53 -6.22
C THR A 54 -6.30 3.03 -6.51
N GLY A 55 -5.47 2.24 -5.84
CA GLY A 55 -5.24 0.85 -6.23
C GLY A 55 -4.49 0.74 -7.56
N THR A 56 -4.60 -0.43 -8.19
CA THR A 56 -4.00 -0.73 -9.50
C THR A 56 -4.79 -0.06 -10.65
N ALA A 57 -4.26 -0.07 -11.89
CA ALA A 57 -5.01 0.42 -13.04
C ALA A 57 -6.35 -0.33 -13.24
N PRO A 58 -6.44 -1.68 -13.15
CA PRO A 58 -7.72 -2.38 -13.16
C PRO A 58 -8.66 -2.06 -12.00
N SER A 59 -8.16 -1.49 -10.89
CA SER A 59 -8.96 -1.08 -9.74
C SER A 59 -9.74 0.22 -9.99
N ALA A 60 -9.32 1.06 -10.95
CA ALA A 60 -9.90 2.38 -11.16
C ALA A 60 -11.42 2.37 -11.43
N PRO A 61 -12.00 1.46 -12.24
CA PRO A 61 -13.44 1.34 -12.39
C PRO A 61 -14.14 0.94 -11.08
N VAL A 62 -13.56 0.06 -10.28
CA VAL A 62 -14.09 -0.37 -8.98
C VAL A 62 -14.17 0.81 -8.02
N VAL A 63 -13.09 1.59 -7.92
CA VAL A 63 -13.01 2.79 -7.09
C VAL A 63 -14.03 3.84 -7.56
N ARG A 64 -14.13 4.09 -8.88
CA ARG A 64 -15.16 5.01 -9.44
C ARG A 64 -16.57 4.59 -9.03
N ASP A 65 -16.90 3.32 -9.15
CA ASP A 65 -18.24 2.82 -8.84
C ASP A 65 -18.54 2.92 -7.33
N ALA A 66 -17.53 2.69 -6.48
CA ALA A 66 -17.62 2.94 -5.05
C ALA A 66 -17.86 4.43 -4.73
N LEU A 67 -17.11 5.32 -5.35
CA LEU A 67 -17.28 6.78 -5.21
C LEU A 67 -18.68 7.22 -5.64
N ALA A 68 -19.18 6.71 -6.77
CA ALA A 68 -20.55 7.00 -7.25
C ALA A 68 -21.63 6.54 -6.23
N ARG A 69 -21.47 5.37 -5.62
CA ARG A 69 -22.36 4.87 -4.55
C ARG A 69 -22.31 5.74 -3.29
N LEU A 70 -21.19 6.39 -3.03
CA LEU A 70 -21.01 7.36 -1.94
C LEU A 70 -21.45 8.78 -2.32
N GLY A 71 -22.03 8.96 -3.51
CA GLY A 71 -22.55 10.24 -3.99
C GLY A 71 -21.51 11.18 -4.58
N ILE A 72 -20.32 10.66 -4.93
CA ILE A 72 -19.23 11.43 -5.56
C ILE A 72 -19.30 11.23 -7.06
N GLY A 73 -19.79 12.24 -7.78
CA GLY A 73 -19.81 12.29 -9.25
C GLY A 73 -18.48 12.78 -9.85
N ALA A 74 -18.37 12.74 -11.18
CA ALA A 74 -17.15 13.10 -11.92
C ALA A 74 -16.63 14.53 -11.65
N GLY A 75 -17.48 15.45 -11.24
CA GLY A 75 -17.12 16.85 -10.92
C GLY A 75 -16.89 17.13 -9.44
N ASP A 76 -17.12 16.14 -8.56
CA ASP A 76 -17.16 16.37 -7.11
C ASP A 76 -15.85 16.06 -6.41
N LEU A 77 -15.06 15.08 -6.94
CA LEU A 77 -13.77 14.71 -6.36
C LEU A 77 -12.77 15.85 -6.56
N ALA A 78 -12.29 16.43 -5.46
CA ALA A 78 -11.37 17.55 -5.49
C ALA A 78 -9.90 17.14 -5.51
N THR A 79 -9.58 16.04 -4.81
CA THR A 79 -8.19 15.60 -4.63
C THR A 79 -8.10 14.08 -4.64
N VAL A 80 -7.04 13.58 -5.25
CA VAL A 80 -6.54 12.22 -5.07
C VAL A 80 -5.14 12.33 -4.50
N VAL A 81 -4.87 11.67 -3.39
CA VAL A 81 -3.51 11.62 -2.84
C VAL A 81 -3.05 10.18 -2.73
N VAL A 82 -1.82 9.92 -3.11
CA VAL A 82 -1.20 8.59 -2.97
C VAL A 82 -0.05 8.67 -1.98
N THR A 83 0.03 7.68 -1.08
CA THR A 83 1.12 7.61 -0.10
C THR A 83 2.47 7.43 -0.78
N HIS A 84 2.49 6.67 -1.87
CA HIS A 84 3.66 6.44 -2.72
C HIS A 84 3.24 5.94 -4.11
N ILE A 85 4.20 5.72 -5.02
CA ILE A 85 3.89 5.43 -6.43
C ILE A 85 4.04 3.95 -6.82
N HIS A 86 4.03 3.00 -5.88
CA HIS A 86 3.92 1.61 -6.28
C HIS A 86 2.57 1.35 -6.96
N LEU A 87 2.54 0.35 -7.85
CA LEU A 87 1.43 0.18 -8.79
C LEU A 87 0.13 -0.30 -8.14
N ASP A 88 0.18 -0.80 -6.95
CA ASP A 88 -0.97 -1.19 -6.12
C ASP A 88 -1.58 -0.04 -5.32
N HIS A 89 -0.91 1.11 -5.28
CA HIS A 89 -1.38 2.35 -4.65
C HIS A 89 -1.72 3.43 -5.68
N ALA A 90 -0.81 3.69 -6.61
CA ALA A 90 -0.93 4.75 -7.60
C ALA A 90 -1.22 4.25 -9.02
N GLY A 91 -1.37 2.93 -9.22
CA GLY A 91 -1.56 2.35 -10.56
C GLY A 91 -2.79 2.87 -11.30
N GLY A 92 -3.86 3.19 -10.57
CA GLY A 92 -5.07 3.78 -11.12
C GLY A 92 -5.06 5.30 -11.24
N ALA A 93 -3.98 6.01 -10.87
CA ALA A 93 -3.98 7.48 -10.76
C ALA A 93 -4.32 8.19 -12.09
N GLY A 94 -3.78 7.72 -13.21
CA GLY A 94 -4.07 8.31 -14.52
C GLY A 94 -5.52 8.06 -14.96
N ASP A 95 -6.05 6.87 -14.72
CA ASP A 95 -7.44 6.52 -15.03
C ASP A 95 -8.42 7.32 -14.16
N ILE A 96 -8.15 7.43 -12.86
CA ILE A 96 -8.94 8.25 -11.94
C ILE A 96 -8.87 9.73 -12.33
N ALA A 97 -7.70 10.24 -12.71
CA ALA A 97 -7.56 11.60 -13.21
C ALA A 97 -8.40 11.85 -14.48
N ALA A 98 -8.53 10.86 -15.37
CA ALA A 98 -9.38 10.96 -16.55
C ALA A 98 -10.88 10.91 -16.19
N MET A 99 -11.27 10.07 -15.23
CA MET A 99 -12.66 9.92 -14.78
C MET A 99 -13.16 11.10 -13.93
N PHE A 100 -12.26 11.77 -13.21
CA PHE A 100 -12.54 12.90 -12.32
C PHE A 100 -11.72 14.14 -12.75
N PRO A 101 -12.15 14.84 -13.80
CA PRO A 101 -11.33 15.89 -14.44
C PRO A 101 -11.05 17.10 -13.56
N ALA A 102 -11.78 17.30 -12.47
CA ALA A 102 -11.55 18.38 -11.51
C ALA A 102 -10.53 18.03 -10.42
N ALA A 103 -10.22 16.75 -10.22
CA ALA A 103 -9.35 16.31 -9.12
C ALA A 103 -7.87 16.64 -9.35
N GLU A 104 -7.19 17.21 -8.38
CA GLU A 104 -5.73 17.30 -8.33
C GLU A 104 -5.15 15.96 -7.89
N ILE A 105 -3.99 15.57 -8.43
CA ILE A 105 -3.29 14.33 -8.07
C ILE A 105 -2.08 14.71 -7.23
N VAL A 106 -2.15 14.43 -5.95
CA VAL A 106 -1.16 14.83 -4.95
C VAL A 106 -0.23 13.66 -4.66
N VAL A 107 1.07 13.91 -4.70
CA VAL A 107 2.10 12.90 -4.48
C VAL A 107 3.39 13.57 -3.97
N HIS A 108 4.22 12.84 -3.24
CA HIS A 108 5.55 13.35 -2.88
C HIS A 108 6.38 13.70 -4.12
N GLN A 109 7.14 14.80 -4.07
CA GLN A 109 7.90 15.35 -5.21
C GLN A 109 8.80 14.33 -5.94
N ARG A 110 9.33 13.35 -5.21
CA ARG A 110 10.17 12.28 -5.80
C ARG A 110 9.36 11.33 -6.70
N GLY A 111 8.04 11.21 -6.48
CA GLY A 111 7.12 10.41 -7.28
C GLY A 111 6.53 11.15 -8.48
N ALA A 112 6.38 12.48 -8.41
CA ALA A 112 5.62 13.30 -9.35
C ALA A 112 5.99 13.06 -10.82
N ARG A 113 7.27 13.06 -11.17
CA ARG A 113 7.75 12.83 -12.54
C ARG A 113 7.34 11.46 -13.10
N HIS A 114 7.21 10.46 -12.22
CA HIS A 114 6.88 9.09 -12.62
C HIS A 114 5.37 8.88 -12.82
N LEU A 115 4.54 9.75 -12.24
CA LEU A 115 3.12 9.78 -12.59
C LEU A 115 2.88 10.55 -13.91
N ALA A 116 3.67 11.59 -14.17
CA ALA A 116 3.61 12.31 -15.44
C ALA A 116 4.13 11.48 -16.63
N ASP A 117 5.21 10.74 -16.42
CA ASP A 117 5.77 9.78 -17.38
C ASP A 117 6.09 8.45 -16.67
N PRO A 118 5.17 7.48 -16.70
CA PRO A 118 5.34 6.21 -16.02
C PRO A 118 6.27 5.21 -16.69
N SER A 119 6.85 5.54 -17.85
CA SER A 119 7.64 4.61 -18.67
C SER A 119 8.77 3.93 -17.91
N ARG A 120 9.53 4.68 -17.11
CA ARG A 120 10.63 4.14 -16.29
C ARG A 120 10.13 3.28 -15.12
N LEU A 121 9.03 3.69 -14.47
CA LEU A 121 8.40 2.93 -13.39
C LEU A 121 7.88 1.59 -13.92
N MET A 122 7.15 1.61 -15.03
CA MET A 122 6.63 0.40 -15.68
C MET A 122 7.75 -0.53 -16.15
N ALA A 123 8.84 0.02 -16.71
CA ALA A 123 9.99 -0.78 -17.11
C ALA A 123 10.67 -1.45 -15.89
N GLY A 124 10.83 -0.74 -14.78
CA GLY A 124 11.35 -1.28 -13.53
C GLY A 124 10.45 -2.38 -12.94
N ALA A 125 9.14 -2.14 -12.90
CA ALA A 125 8.17 -3.15 -12.45
C ALA A 125 8.18 -4.40 -13.35
N ARG A 126 8.37 -4.25 -14.66
CA ARG A 126 8.50 -5.39 -15.59
C ARG A 126 9.70 -6.28 -15.28
N LEU A 127 10.80 -5.71 -14.80
CA LEU A 127 11.97 -6.52 -14.38
C LEU A 127 11.68 -7.34 -13.13
N VAL A 128 10.82 -6.84 -12.22
CA VAL A 128 10.46 -7.53 -10.97
C VAL A 128 9.37 -8.58 -11.19
N TYR A 129 8.30 -8.22 -11.92
CA TYR A 129 7.09 -9.04 -12.01
C TYR A 129 6.97 -9.84 -13.32
N GLY A 130 7.84 -9.56 -14.32
CA GLY A 130 7.82 -10.25 -15.63
C GLY A 130 6.43 -10.20 -16.27
N ASP A 131 5.97 -11.35 -16.78
CA ASP A 131 4.67 -11.51 -17.42
C ASP A 131 3.47 -11.35 -16.48
N ALA A 132 3.68 -11.44 -15.17
CA ALA A 132 2.60 -11.25 -14.20
C ALA A 132 2.20 -9.78 -14.04
N LEU A 133 3.05 -8.81 -14.47
CA LEU A 133 2.82 -7.38 -14.27
C LEU A 133 1.44 -6.93 -14.76
N ASP A 134 1.13 -7.21 -16.02
CA ASP A 134 -0.10 -6.71 -16.65
C ASP A 134 -1.36 -7.30 -16.00
N ARG A 135 -1.29 -8.56 -15.58
CA ARG A 135 -2.39 -9.23 -14.90
C ARG A 135 -2.60 -8.71 -13.46
N LEU A 136 -1.51 -8.40 -12.75
CA LEU A 136 -1.59 -7.96 -11.35
C LEU A 136 -1.91 -6.47 -11.22
N PHE A 137 -1.27 -5.64 -12.04
CA PHE A 137 -1.29 -4.18 -11.87
C PHE A 137 -1.86 -3.43 -13.06
N GLY A 138 -1.95 -4.07 -14.24
CA GLY A 138 -2.29 -3.37 -15.48
C GLY A 138 -1.18 -2.42 -15.92
N VAL A 139 -1.57 -1.37 -16.63
CA VAL A 139 -0.66 -0.34 -17.15
C VAL A 139 -1.03 1.01 -16.56
N LEU A 140 -0.13 1.60 -15.79
CA LEU A 140 -0.32 2.95 -15.24
C LEU A 140 -0.39 3.97 -16.39
N ALA A 141 -1.55 4.58 -16.56
CA ALA A 141 -1.74 5.70 -17.49
C ALA A 141 -1.07 6.97 -16.96
N PRO A 142 -0.46 7.82 -17.82
CA PRO A 142 0.15 9.06 -17.37
C PRO A 142 -0.89 10.03 -16.81
N VAL A 143 -0.53 10.73 -15.76
CA VAL A 143 -1.31 11.85 -15.20
C VAL A 143 -0.87 13.15 -15.93
N PRO A 144 -1.80 14.00 -16.40
CA PRO A 144 -1.44 15.30 -16.94
C PRO A 144 -0.60 16.11 -15.93
N ALA A 145 0.55 16.61 -16.39
CA ALA A 145 1.54 17.24 -15.49
C ALA A 145 0.99 18.46 -14.74
N ASP A 146 0.08 19.18 -15.35
CA ASP A 146 -0.62 20.35 -14.77
C ASP A 146 -1.65 19.99 -13.69
N ARG A 147 -1.97 18.69 -13.55
CA ARG A 147 -2.85 18.14 -12.53
C ARG A 147 -2.08 17.56 -11.33
N ILE A 148 -0.77 17.44 -11.43
CA ILE A 148 0.09 16.89 -10.38
C ILE A 148 0.48 17.99 -9.40
N VAL A 149 0.14 17.78 -8.13
CA VAL A 149 0.61 18.62 -7.02
C VAL A 149 1.70 17.85 -6.27
N ALA A 150 2.93 18.36 -6.34
CA ALA A 150 4.07 17.74 -5.68
C ALA A 150 4.19 18.24 -4.24
N LEU A 151 4.18 17.33 -3.27
CA LEU A 151 4.46 17.62 -1.87
C LEU A 151 5.96 17.55 -1.59
N ASP A 152 6.43 18.44 -0.74
CA ASP A 152 7.73 18.31 -0.09
C ASP A 152 7.70 17.25 1.02
N ASP A 153 8.76 17.16 1.83
CA ASP A 153 8.85 16.22 2.95
C ASP A 153 7.72 16.42 3.99
N THR A 154 7.15 17.62 4.04
CA THR A 154 5.91 17.96 4.75
C THR A 154 5.02 18.82 3.86
N GLY A 155 3.70 18.67 4.01
CA GLY A 155 2.74 19.46 3.26
C GLY A 155 1.35 19.31 3.85
N THR A 156 0.43 20.15 3.38
CA THR A 156 -0.96 20.16 3.84
C THR A 156 -1.89 20.13 2.64
N ILE A 157 -2.88 19.26 2.68
CA ILE A 157 -3.95 19.13 1.70
C ILE A 157 -5.23 19.64 2.34
N ASP A 158 -5.83 20.70 1.78
CA ASP A 158 -7.07 21.30 2.26
C ASP A 158 -8.28 20.44 1.84
N LEU A 159 -9.03 19.96 2.82
CA LEU A 159 -10.26 19.17 2.66
C LEU A 159 -11.54 20.03 2.80
N GLY A 160 -11.38 21.34 2.93
CA GLY A 160 -12.48 22.29 3.15
C GLY A 160 -13.02 22.26 4.59
N GLY A 161 -13.72 23.35 4.96
CA GLY A 161 -14.32 23.47 6.29
C GLY A 161 -13.32 23.51 7.46
N GLY A 162 -12.04 23.76 7.20
CA GLY A 162 -10.98 23.74 8.20
C GLY A 162 -10.34 22.36 8.43
N ARG A 163 -10.85 21.31 7.79
CA ARG A 163 -10.26 19.97 7.81
C ARG A 163 -9.11 19.90 6.80
N ARG A 164 -8.06 19.16 7.15
CA ARG A 164 -6.89 18.96 6.28
C ARG A 164 -6.24 17.60 6.51
N LEU A 165 -5.50 17.14 5.52
CA LEU A 165 -4.50 16.08 5.67
C LEU A 165 -3.12 16.73 5.75
N ASP A 166 -2.38 16.46 6.81
CA ASP A 166 -0.98 16.85 6.93
C ASP A 166 -0.11 15.66 6.52
N SER A 167 0.80 15.87 5.55
CA SER A 167 1.72 14.84 5.06
C SER A 167 3.04 14.87 5.82
N HIS A 168 3.57 13.67 6.09
CA HIS A 168 4.84 13.45 6.75
C HIS A 168 5.68 12.48 5.93
N TYR A 169 6.84 12.93 5.48
CA TYR A 169 7.78 12.08 4.76
C TYR A 169 8.16 10.87 5.60
N SER A 170 7.91 9.68 5.07
CA SER A 170 8.06 8.40 5.78
C SER A 170 8.73 7.35 4.88
N PRO A 171 9.98 7.62 4.44
CA PRO A 171 10.73 6.71 3.59
C PRO A 171 11.16 5.44 4.34
N GLY A 172 11.78 4.52 3.60
CA GLY A 172 12.29 3.25 4.11
C GLY A 172 11.66 2.06 3.41
N HIS A 173 10.34 2.09 3.14
CA HIS A 173 9.69 1.23 2.16
C HIS A 173 9.98 1.73 0.72
N ALA A 174 9.78 3.01 0.49
CA ALA A 174 10.05 3.68 -0.78
C ALA A 174 10.53 5.12 -0.54
N LYS A 175 11.40 5.63 -1.42
CA LYS A 175 11.97 7.00 -1.31
C LYS A 175 10.97 8.13 -1.53
N HIS A 176 9.79 7.83 -2.01
CA HIS A 176 8.70 8.77 -2.29
C HIS A 176 7.49 8.55 -1.38
N HIS A 177 7.68 7.86 -0.25
CA HIS A 177 6.58 7.51 0.65
C HIS A 177 6.29 8.63 1.65
N VAL A 178 4.98 8.89 1.87
CA VAL A 178 4.45 9.79 2.91
C VAL A 178 3.34 9.09 3.69
N GLY A 179 3.28 9.32 4.99
CA GLY A 179 2.09 9.09 5.80
C GLY A 179 1.24 10.36 5.83
N LEU A 180 -0.07 10.22 6.00
CA LEU A 180 -1.02 11.32 5.98
C LEU A 180 -1.86 11.28 7.25
N ILE A 181 -1.89 12.36 8.03
CA ILE A 181 -2.73 12.45 9.23
C ILE A 181 -3.90 13.41 9.02
N ASP A 182 -5.09 12.95 9.34
CA ASP A 182 -6.32 13.71 9.23
C ASP A 182 -6.56 14.55 10.50
N SER A 183 -6.71 15.85 10.34
CA SER A 183 -6.87 16.80 11.43
C SER A 183 -8.20 16.69 12.18
N ASP A 184 -9.23 16.03 11.61
CA ASP A 184 -10.55 15.87 12.23
C ASP A 184 -10.68 14.52 12.96
N SER A 185 -10.35 13.42 12.28
CA SER A 185 -10.45 12.08 12.87
C SER A 185 -9.21 11.68 13.70
N GLY A 186 -8.06 12.27 13.41
CA GLY A 186 -6.77 11.83 13.94
C GLY A 186 -6.27 10.52 13.30
N ASP A 187 -6.91 10.06 12.25
CA ASP A 187 -6.50 8.84 11.53
C ASP A 187 -5.20 9.08 10.76
N LEU A 188 -4.28 8.13 10.86
CA LEU A 188 -3.04 8.11 10.08
C LEU A 188 -3.13 7.07 8.97
N TYR A 189 -3.11 7.51 7.73
CA TYR A 189 -2.98 6.67 6.54
C TYR A 189 -1.50 6.29 6.41
N THR A 190 -1.19 5.03 6.69
CA THR A 190 0.21 4.57 6.85
C THR A 190 0.89 4.22 5.55
N GLY A 191 0.12 4.02 4.46
CA GLY A 191 0.65 3.33 3.29
C GLY A 191 1.30 2.01 3.71
N ASP A 192 2.51 1.78 3.21
CA ASP A 192 3.30 0.57 3.47
C ASP A 192 4.42 0.77 4.50
N ALA A 193 4.59 2.00 5.02
CA ALA A 193 5.67 2.26 5.99
C ALA A 193 5.49 1.48 7.30
N ALA A 194 4.24 1.14 7.68
CA ALA A 194 3.94 0.30 8.83
C ALA A 194 3.81 -1.20 8.48
N GLY A 195 4.06 -1.57 7.22
CA GLY A 195 3.86 -2.94 6.74
C GLY A 195 2.43 -3.22 6.30
N VAL A 196 2.04 -4.49 6.34
CA VAL A 196 0.71 -4.98 5.94
C VAL A 196 0.02 -5.68 7.11
N TYR A 197 -1.30 -5.62 7.15
CA TYR A 197 -2.11 -6.13 8.26
C TYR A 197 -3.19 -7.10 7.77
N VAL A 198 -3.38 -8.22 8.47
CA VAL A 198 -4.46 -9.20 8.23
C VAL A 198 -5.44 -9.13 9.39
N PRO A 199 -6.61 -8.48 9.23
CA PRO A 199 -7.53 -8.20 10.32
C PRO A 199 -8.02 -9.44 11.08
N GLU A 200 -8.28 -10.54 10.38
CA GLU A 200 -8.84 -11.77 10.93
C GLU A 200 -7.91 -12.45 11.94
N THR A 201 -6.62 -12.25 11.80
CA THR A 201 -5.60 -12.88 12.66
C THR A 201 -4.74 -11.87 13.40
N ALA A 202 -4.95 -10.58 13.13
CA ALA A 202 -4.09 -9.48 13.59
C ALA A 202 -2.61 -9.71 13.22
N ASP A 203 -2.34 -10.45 12.16
CA ASP A 203 -0.98 -10.62 11.68
C ASP A 203 -0.48 -9.33 11.03
N LEU A 204 0.76 -9.00 11.35
CA LEU A 204 1.47 -7.85 10.81
C LEU A 204 2.76 -8.34 10.16
N ARG A 205 2.98 -7.99 8.90
CA ARG A 205 4.15 -8.42 8.13
C ARG A 205 4.84 -7.20 7.51
N PRO A 206 6.19 -7.18 7.41
CA PRO A 206 6.88 -6.05 6.82
C PRO A 206 6.65 -5.93 5.31
N ALA A 207 6.83 -4.71 4.79
CA ALA A 207 6.86 -4.41 3.37
C ALA A 207 8.24 -3.81 3.02
N THR A 208 9.15 -4.66 2.53
CA THR A 208 10.56 -4.32 2.31
C THR A 208 11.02 -4.62 0.87
N PRO A 209 10.33 -4.11 -0.18
CA PRO A 209 10.67 -4.44 -1.55
C PRO A 209 11.96 -3.75 -2.01
N PRO A 210 12.69 -4.34 -2.98
CA PRO A 210 13.77 -3.64 -3.65
C PRO A 210 13.21 -2.56 -4.59
N PRO A 211 13.97 -1.53 -4.97
CA PRO A 211 15.35 -1.28 -4.60
C PRO A 211 15.52 -0.28 -3.47
N ASP A 212 14.45 0.19 -2.85
CA ASP A 212 14.43 1.39 -2.00
C ASP A 212 14.42 1.10 -0.51
N PHE A 213 14.26 -0.16 -0.12
CA PHE A 213 14.24 -0.53 1.30
C PHE A 213 15.52 -0.08 2.02
N ASP A 214 15.32 0.55 3.19
CA ASP A 214 16.39 0.95 4.12
C ASP A 214 15.88 0.83 5.55
N LEU A 215 16.56 0.01 6.36
CA LEU A 215 16.13 -0.34 7.72
C LEU A 215 16.08 0.88 8.65
N ASP A 216 17.16 1.65 8.69
CA ASP A 216 17.27 2.76 9.66
C ASP A 216 16.24 3.85 9.34
N THR A 217 16.03 4.10 8.07
CA THR A 217 15.03 5.04 7.57
C THR A 217 13.61 4.53 7.86
N ALA A 218 13.32 3.24 7.63
CA ALA A 218 12.01 2.65 7.94
C ALA A 218 11.67 2.74 9.43
N LEU A 219 12.62 2.40 10.31
CA LEU A 219 12.46 2.56 11.75
C LEU A 219 12.30 4.04 12.15
N GLY A 220 12.95 4.96 11.43
CA GLY A 220 12.76 6.40 11.58
C GLY A 220 11.33 6.84 11.27
N SER A 221 10.76 6.32 10.19
CA SER A 221 9.38 6.60 9.78
C SER A 221 8.36 6.11 10.79
N LEU A 222 8.54 4.91 11.36
CA LEU A 222 7.68 4.40 12.43
C LEU A 222 7.75 5.28 13.69
N ARG A 223 8.94 5.77 14.07
CA ARG A 223 9.08 6.73 15.18
C ARG A 223 8.36 8.05 14.89
N THR A 224 8.42 8.53 13.66
CA THR A 224 7.65 9.71 13.23
C THR A 224 6.16 9.47 13.39
N PHE A 225 5.64 8.33 12.94
CA PHE A 225 4.23 7.98 13.09
C PHE A 225 3.80 7.90 14.57
N ALA A 226 4.62 7.30 15.43
CA ALA A 226 4.35 7.25 16.88
C ALA A 226 4.32 8.65 17.51
N ALA A 227 5.21 9.56 17.08
CA ALA A 227 5.27 10.93 17.60
C ALA A 227 4.04 11.78 17.20
N LEU A 228 3.36 11.45 16.10
CA LEU A 228 2.12 12.09 15.68
C LEU A 228 0.93 11.75 16.59
N GLN A 229 1.02 10.71 17.41
CA GLN A 229 -0.04 10.24 18.30
C GLN A 229 -1.39 10.06 17.61
N PRO A 230 -1.47 9.32 16.51
CA PRO A 230 -2.72 9.17 15.77
C PRO A 230 -3.77 8.42 16.60
N SER A 231 -5.05 8.66 16.27
CA SER A 231 -6.18 7.96 16.89
C SER A 231 -6.30 6.51 16.40
N ARG A 232 -6.00 6.28 15.12
CA ARG A 232 -5.99 4.98 14.44
C ARG A 232 -4.94 4.96 13.34
N LEU A 233 -4.53 3.76 12.96
CA LEU A 233 -3.75 3.52 11.74
C LEU A 233 -4.70 2.98 10.67
N LEU A 234 -4.65 3.56 9.48
CA LEU A 234 -5.38 3.10 8.30
C LEU A 234 -4.37 2.52 7.31
N PHE A 235 -4.30 1.19 7.26
CA PHE A 235 -3.40 0.48 6.37
C PHE A 235 -3.95 0.44 4.94
N SER A 236 -3.10 0.69 3.95
CA SER A 236 -3.44 0.41 2.55
C SER A 236 -3.55 -1.10 2.28
N HIS A 237 -2.87 -1.92 3.12
CA HIS A 237 -2.95 -3.38 3.21
C HIS A 237 -3.12 -3.86 4.67
N TYR A 238 -4.19 -3.93 5.37
CA TYR A 238 -5.57 -3.68 5.09
C TYR A 238 -6.26 -3.14 6.36
N GLY A 239 -7.00 -2.02 6.20
CA GLY A 239 -8.02 -1.56 7.13
C GLY A 239 -7.54 -0.82 8.38
N PRO A 240 -8.49 -0.44 9.26
CA PRO A 240 -8.20 0.33 10.46
C PRO A 240 -7.67 -0.54 11.59
N VAL A 241 -6.73 0.02 12.38
CA VAL A 241 -6.21 -0.57 13.61
C VAL A 241 -6.17 0.51 14.70
N SER A 242 -6.78 0.21 15.85
CA SER A 242 -6.90 1.16 16.98
C SER A 242 -5.75 1.04 17.99
N GLU A 243 -5.09 -0.10 18.05
CA GLU A 243 -3.97 -0.40 18.95
C GLU A 243 -2.66 0.20 18.41
N VAL A 244 -2.63 1.54 18.26
CA VAL A 244 -1.59 2.29 17.54
C VAL A 244 -0.18 1.97 18.05
N THR A 245 0.07 2.16 19.35
CA THR A 245 1.43 1.98 19.92
C THR A 245 1.90 0.54 19.76
N GLU A 246 1.06 -0.43 20.14
CA GLU A 246 1.40 -1.85 19.99
C GLU A 246 1.67 -2.22 18.54
N THR A 247 0.87 -1.72 17.60
CA THR A 247 1.01 -2.02 16.18
C THR A 247 2.30 -1.44 15.60
N LEU A 248 2.65 -0.19 15.93
CA LEU A 248 3.89 0.43 15.46
C LEU A 248 5.15 -0.25 16.06
N ASP A 249 5.09 -0.64 17.34
CA ASP A 249 6.17 -1.39 17.99
C ASP A 249 6.36 -2.76 17.32
N ARG A 250 5.26 -3.48 17.04
CA ARG A 250 5.29 -4.76 16.32
C ARG A 250 5.79 -4.59 14.88
N SER A 251 5.40 -3.52 14.18
CA SER A 251 5.94 -3.22 12.84
C SER A 251 7.47 -3.10 12.87
N ALA A 252 7.99 -2.37 13.86
CA ALA A 252 9.44 -2.22 14.03
C ALA A 252 10.13 -3.56 14.37
N GLU A 253 9.51 -4.37 15.23
CA GLU A 253 10.01 -5.71 15.56
C GLU A 253 10.03 -6.63 14.34
N GLU A 254 8.92 -6.70 13.58
CA GLU A 254 8.82 -7.56 12.39
C GLU A 254 9.88 -7.21 11.35
N ILE A 255 10.08 -5.94 11.05
CA ILE A 255 11.14 -5.50 10.12
C ILE A 255 12.51 -5.99 10.62
N GLN A 256 12.82 -5.79 11.90
CA GLN A 256 14.11 -6.19 12.48
C GLN A 256 14.30 -7.71 12.45
N VAL A 257 13.27 -8.49 12.78
CA VAL A 257 13.30 -9.96 12.71
C VAL A 257 13.61 -10.42 11.28
N TRP A 258 12.91 -9.90 10.29
CA TRP A 258 13.13 -10.28 8.89
C TRP A 258 14.53 -9.90 8.41
N VAL A 259 15.01 -8.72 8.75
CA VAL A 259 16.38 -8.27 8.44
C VAL A 259 17.40 -9.19 9.07
N GLU A 260 17.24 -9.56 10.34
CA GLU A 260 18.20 -10.45 11.02
C GLU A 260 18.20 -11.84 10.41
N GLN A 261 17.03 -12.44 10.10
CA GLN A 261 16.98 -13.74 9.44
C GLN A 261 17.63 -13.71 8.05
N THR A 262 17.38 -12.66 7.28
CA THR A 262 17.98 -12.49 5.95
C THR A 262 19.50 -12.26 6.05
N ARG A 263 19.97 -11.51 7.06
CA ARG A 263 21.41 -11.32 7.32
C ARG A 263 22.12 -12.65 7.62
N GLN A 264 21.47 -13.52 8.42
CA GLN A 264 22.00 -14.85 8.71
C GLN A 264 22.02 -15.74 7.46
N ALA A 265 20.99 -15.69 6.62
CA ALA A 265 20.97 -16.42 5.35
C ALA A 265 22.13 -15.99 4.44
N ARG A 266 22.34 -14.67 4.31
CA ARG A 266 23.45 -14.10 3.53
C ARG A 266 24.82 -14.49 4.10
N ALA A 267 24.99 -14.42 5.42
CA ALA A 267 26.25 -14.84 6.07
C ALA A 267 26.55 -16.33 5.88
N ALA A 268 25.51 -17.15 5.71
CA ALA A 268 25.65 -18.58 5.35
C ALA A 268 25.90 -18.83 3.85
N GLY A 269 25.96 -17.76 3.03
CA GLY A 269 26.20 -17.86 1.59
C GLY A 269 25.00 -18.40 0.79
N LEU A 270 23.79 -18.30 1.32
CA LEU A 270 22.58 -18.76 0.64
C LEU A 270 22.20 -17.82 -0.52
N ASP A 271 21.78 -18.40 -1.64
CA ASP A 271 21.10 -17.66 -2.71
C ASP A 271 19.70 -17.22 -2.28
N LEU A 272 19.01 -16.46 -3.13
CA LEU A 272 17.69 -15.91 -2.81
C LEU A 272 16.67 -17.00 -2.46
N ASP A 273 16.61 -18.08 -3.23
CA ASP A 273 15.60 -19.14 -3.03
C ASP A 273 15.80 -19.86 -1.68
N HIS A 274 17.03 -20.17 -1.33
CA HIS A 274 17.37 -20.79 -0.04
C HIS A 274 17.19 -19.80 1.13
N ALA A 275 17.52 -18.52 0.92
CA ALA A 275 17.26 -17.47 1.91
C ALA A 275 15.77 -17.30 2.18
N VAL A 276 14.94 -17.27 1.14
CA VAL A 276 13.46 -17.22 1.24
C VAL A 276 12.94 -18.43 2.03
N ALA A 277 13.41 -19.63 1.71
CA ALA A 277 13.00 -20.84 2.42
C ALA A 277 13.36 -20.77 3.91
N MET A 278 14.57 -20.32 4.24
CA MET A 278 15.04 -20.16 5.62
C MET A 278 14.26 -19.10 6.40
N VAL A 279 14.05 -17.93 5.80
CA VAL A 279 13.27 -16.84 6.44
C VAL A 279 11.84 -17.31 6.68
N ARG A 280 11.21 -17.94 5.69
CA ARG A 280 9.86 -18.50 5.83
C ARG A 280 9.79 -19.51 6.98
N GLU A 281 10.68 -20.50 7.03
CA GLU A 281 10.72 -21.51 8.10
C GLU A 281 10.81 -20.85 9.49
N ARG A 282 11.67 -19.83 9.63
CA ARG A 282 11.95 -19.19 10.92
C ARG A 282 10.89 -18.17 11.36
N THR A 283 10.12 -17.63 10.42
CA THR A 283 9.10 -16.60 10.71
C THR A 283 7.67 -17.14 10.70
N ASN A 284 7.39 -18.27 10.05
CA ASN A 284 6.03 -18.80 9.91
C ASN A 284 5.26 -18.93 11.23
N ALA A 285 5.93 -19.33 12.32
CA ALA A 285 5.29 -19.49 13.63
C ALA A 285 4.78 -18.16 14.22
N ARG A 286 5.22 -17.03 13.70
CA ARG A 286 4.79 -15.68 14.14
C ARG A 286 3.40 -15.30 13.59
N TYR A 287 2.94 -15.95 12.51
CA TYR A 287 1.73 -15.58 11.80
C TYR A 287 0.62 -16.59 12.01
N ALA A 288 -0.49 -16.12 12.57
CA ALA A 288 -1.65 -16.98 12.82
C ALA A 288 -2.34 -17.41 11.52
N ALA A 289 -2.28 -16.59 10.47
CA ALA A 289 -2.77 -16.94 9.12
C ALA A 289 -2.06 -18.16 8.49
N LEU A 290 -0.87 -18.53 8.99
CA LEU A 290 -0.10 -19.67 8.50
C LEU A 290 -0.27 -20.94 9.35
N ARG A 291 -1.07 -20.90 10.40
CA ARG A 291 -1.35 -22.08 11.24
C ARG A 291 -2.25 -23.08 10.50
N PRO A 292 -2.15 -24.38 10.83
CA PRO A 292 -2.95 -25.42 10.19
C PRO A 292 -4.47 -25.27 10.40
N ASP A 293 -4.87 -24.58 11.48
CA ASP A 293 -6.25 -24.30 11.86
C ASP A 293 -6.77 -22.93 11.41
N ALA A 294 -5.97 -22.17 10.67
CA ALA A 294 -6.37 -20.88 10.09
C ALA A 294 -7.48 -21.06 9.03
N GLU A 295 -8.27 -20.02 8.84
CA GLU A 295 -9.28 -20.00 7.77
C GLU A 295 -8.64 -20.26 6.40
N PRO A 296 -9.31 -21.07 5.54
CA PRO A 296 -8.83 -21.32 4.19
C PRO A 296 -8.61 -20.01 3.42
N GLY A 297 -7.45 -19.87 2.77
CA GLY A 297 -7.12 -18.70 1.95
C GLY A 297 -6.33 -17.61 2.67
N LEU A 298 -6.31 -17.54 4.00
CA LEU A 298 -5.54 -16.51 4.74
C LEU A 298 -4.04 -16.57 4.44
N ALA A 299 -3.46 -17.76 4.41
CA ALA A 299 -2.05 -17.95 4.05
C ALA A 299 -1.74 -17.41 2.64
N ALA A 300 -2.61 -17.70 1.67
CA ALA A 300 -2.46 -17.22 0.30
C ALA A 300 -2.66 -15.70 0.23
N ARG A 301 -3.59 -15.13 1.00
CA ARG A 301 -3.79 -13.69 1.09
C ARG A 301 -2.57 -13.00 1.68
N LEU A 302 -2.03 -13.50 2.79
CA LEU A 302 -0.82 -12.94 3.42
C LEU A 302 0.36 -12.92 2.44
N GLU A 303 0.57 -13.99 1.65
CA GLU A 303 1.62 -14.02 0.62
C GLU A 303 1.34 -13.09 -0.57
N ARG A 304 0.07 -12.76 -0.88
CA ARG A 304 -0.27 -11.79 -1.93
C ARG A 304 0.01 -10.35 -1.50
N ILE A 305 -0.33 -9.99 -0.26
CA ILE A 305 -0.15 -8.62 0.24
C ILE A 305 1.28 -8.34 0.71
N SER A 306 2.02 -9.39 1.12
CA SER A 306 3.42 -9.25 1.55
C SER A 306 4.19 -10.51 1.18
N GLY A 307 4.62 -10.60 -0.09
CA GLY A 307 5.34 -11.75 -0.60
C GLY A 307 6.69 -11.96 0.06
N THR A 308 6.92 -13.16 0.63
CA THR A 308 8.18 -13.49 1.30
C THR A 308 9.39 -13.26 0.39
N SER A 309 9.31 -13.69 -0.87
CA SER A 309 10.40 -13.55 -1.84
C SER A 309 10.77 -12.09 -2.10
N LEU A 310 9.76 -11.22 -2.27
CA LEU A 310 10.00 -9.80 -2.56
C LEU A 310 10.64 -9.09 -1.36
N ASN A 311 10.16 -9.38 -0.15
CA ASN A 311 10.72 -8.81 1.07
C ASN A 311 12.16 -9.23 1.31
N VAL A 312 12.46 -10.53 1.19
CA VAL A 312 13.83 -11.05 1.34
C VAL A 312 14.75 -10.47 0.27
N ALA A 313 14.30 -10.36 -0.98
CA ALA A 313 15.07 -9.76 -2.07
C ALA A 313 15.43 -8.30 -1.78
N GLY A 314 14.49 -7.50 -1.25
CA GLY A 314 14.77 -6.11 -0.91
C GLY A 314 15.71 -5.96 0.28
N ILE A 315 15.61 -6.83 1.29
CA ILE A 315 16.55 -6.83 2.41
C ILE A 315 17.95 -7.25 1.94
N MET A 316 18.07 -8.26 1.05
CA MET A 316 19.37 -8.66 0.48
C MET A 316 20.00 -7.52 -0.33
N ASP A 317 19.22 -6.86 -1.18
CA ASP A 317 19.67 -5.71 -1.97
C ASP A 317 20.16 -4.55 -1.06
N TRP A 318 19.45 -4.28 0.04
CA TRP A 318 19.89 -3.30 1.03
C TRP A 318 21.18 -3.72 1.74
N LEU A 319 21.30 -4.98 2.16
CA LEU A 319 22.53 -5.51 2.77
C LEU A 319 23.72 -5.41 1.82
N ASP A 320 23.53 -5.62 0.51
CA ASP A 320 24.59 -5.50 -0.50
C ASP A 320 25.07 -4.05 -0.70
N LYS A 321 24.20 -3.07 -0.47
CA LYS A 321 24.53 -1.64 -0.60
C LYS A 321 25.19 -1.06 0.65
N THR A 322 25.02 -1.70 1.81
CA THR A 322 25.42 -1.14 3.11
C THR A 322 26.62 -1.85 3.75
N GLN A 323 27.09 -2.93 3.18
CA GLN A 323 28.30 -3.70 3.59
C GLN A 323 29.35 -3.71 2.48
#